data_3c963d3a920d29efc16b1aaaf8e889f6
#
_entry.id   3c963d3a920d29efc16b1aaaf8e889f6
#
_cell.length_a   1.000
_cell.length_b   1.000
_cell.length_c   1.000
_cell.angle_alpha   90.00
_cell.angle_beta   90.00
_cell.angle_gamma   90.00
#
_symmetry.space_group_name_H-M   'P 1'
#
loop_
_entity.id
_entity.type
_entity.pdbx_description
1 polymer ?
#
loop_
_entity_poly.entity_id
_entity_poly.type
_entity_poly.pdbx_seq_one_letter_code
_entity_poly.pdbx_strand_id
1 'polypeptide(L)'
;LCRGGGHIDRFYTVALHSINCANEAKARGWERKLILACLLHDASEAYIADIIRPVKPYLTNYLEIEDQIMSVIWQHFQLELTPEEHKKWKQIDDEILDSELKEMFSGEAERIPVPLRSTPDFSERPHGEVEEEFIRIAEELLN
;
A
#
# COMPACT_ATOMS: atom_id res chain seq x y z
N LEU A 1 2.53 1.16 -12.06
CA LEU A 1 1.23 0.48 -12.09
C LEU A 1 0.15 1.37 -11.49
N CYS A 2 -0.95 1.58 -12.20
CA CYS A 2 -2.06 2.37 -11.72
C CYS A 2 -2.86 1.56 -10.69
N ARG A 3 -3.16 2.18 -9.54
CA ARG A 3 -3.93 1.56 -8.46
C ARG A 3 -5.42 1.43 -8.83
N GLY A 4 -6.11 0.47 -8.22
CA GLY A 4 -7.54 0.26 -8.39
C GLY A 4 -7.96 -0.15 -9.79
N GLY A 5 -7.07 -0.79 -10.56
CA GLY A 5 -7.36 -1.19 -11.92
C GLY A 5 -7.68 -0.01 -12.86
N GLY A 6 -7.31 1.21 -12.48
CA GLY A 6 -7.62 2.41 -13.24
C GLY A 6 -9.04 2.96 -13.07
N HIS A 7 -9.82 2.45 -12.12
CA HIS A 7 -11.19 2.91 -11.81
C HIS A 7 -11.22 4.16 -10.92
N ILE A 8 -10.24 5.04 -11.08
CA ILE A 8 -10.09 6.29 -10.33
C ILE A 8 -9.99 7.48 -11.27
N ASP A 9 -10.21 8.67 -10.75
CA ASP A 9 -10.33 9.90 -11.56
C ASP A 9 -8.99 10.50 -12.02
N ARG A 10 -7.85 9.90 -11.58
CA ARG A 10 -6.50 10.36 -11.90
C ARG A 10 -5.54 9.19 -11.97
N PHE A 11 -4.32 9.41 -12.49
CA PHE A 11 -3.28 8.39 -12.47
C PHE A 11 -2.59 8.39 -11.10
N TYR A 12 -2.88 7.38 -10.31
CA TYR A 12 -2.36 7.20 -8.95
C TYR A 12 -1.73 5.82 -8.84
N THR A 13 -0.47 5.75 -8.45
CA THR A 13 0.30 4.52 -8.52
C THR A 13 0.18 3.68 -7.25
N VAL A 14 0.38 2.37 -7.40
CA VAL A 14 0.56 1.44 -6.26
C VAL A 14 1.73 1.90 -5.38
N ALA A 15 2.82 2.37 -5.98
CA ALA A 15 3.97 2.86 -5.23
C ALA A 15 3.61 4.08 -4.35
N LEU A 16 2.84 5.04 -4.87
CA LEU A 16 2.42 6.20 -4.07
C LEU A 16 1.47 5.80 -2.93
N HIS A 17 0.57 4.85 -3.18
CA HIS A 17 -0.23 4.25 -2.12
C HIS A 17 0.65 3.66 -1.00
N SER A 18 1.65 2.90 -1.36
CA SER A 18 2.59 2.29 -0.40
C SER A 18 3.38 3.34 0.38
N ILE A 19 3.80 4.43 -0.28
CA ILE A 19 4.43 5.57 0.39
C ILE A 19 3.47 6.21 1.40
N ASN A 20 2.21 6.42 1.02
CA ASN A 20 1.20 6.96 1.93
C ASN A 20 0.98 6.05 3.15
N CYS A 21 0.95 4.73 2.96
CA CYS A 21 0.85 3.77 4.06
C CYS A 21 2.07 3.85 5.00
N ALA A 22 3.28 3.93 4.45
CA ALA A 22 4.50 4.06 5.25
C ALA A 22 4.52 5.38 6.03
N ASN A 23 4.13 6.48 5.40
CA ASN A 23 4.05 7.79 6.05
C ASN A 23 3.02 7.82 7.19
N GLU A 24 1.90 7.14 7.02
CA GLU A 24 0.90 7.02 8.08
C GLU A 24 1.44 6.20 9.27
N ALA A 25 2.09 5.07 9.01
CA ALA A 25 2.73 4.28 10.06
C ALA A 25 3.77 5.10 10.83
N LYS A 26 4.56 5.90 10.11
CA LYS A 26 5.54 6.81 10.71
C LYS A 26 4.85 7.89 11.56
N ALA A 27 3.78 8.49 11.07
CA ALA A 27 3.02 9.51 11.80
C ALA A 27 2.38 8.96 13.08
N ARG A 28 2.03 7.67 13.11
CA ARG A 28 1.55 6.97 14.30
C ARG A 28 2.66 6.62 15.29
N GLY A 29 3.91 6.87 14.95
CA GLY A 29 5.06 6.54 15.79
C GLY A 29 5.40 5.05 15.83
N TRP A 30 5.01 4.30 14.80
CA TRP A 30 5.31 2.88 14.75
C TRP A 30 6.78 2.63 14.48
N GLU A 31 7.25 1.45 14.89
CA GLU A 31 8.64 1.06 14.72
C GLU A 31 9.00 0.83 13.24
N ARG A 32 10.30 0.93 12.96
CA ARG A 32 10.90 0.80 11.62
C ARG A 32 10.41 -0.42 10.84
N LYS A 33 10.34 -1.57 11.49
CA LYS A 33 9.87 -2.83 10.93
C LYS A 33 8.46 -2.71 10.34
N LEU A 34 7.55 -2.06 11.06
CA LEU A 34 6.16 -1.87 10.63
C LEU A 34 6.03 -0.82 9.53
N ILE A 35 6.84 0.23 9.58
CA ILE A 35 6.89 1.22 8.51
C ILE A 35 7.35 0.56 7.21
N LEU A 36 8.39 -0.27 7.28
CA LEU A 36 8.88 -1.01 6.13
C LEU A 36 7.85 -2.02 5.62
N ALA A 37 7.14 -2.70 6.51
CA ALA A 37 6.04 -3.59 6.12
C ALA A 37 4.93 -2.85 5.37
N CYS A 38 4.56 -1.65 5.84
CA CYS A 38 3.60 -0.79 5.13
C CYS A 38 4.09 -0.36 3.75
N LEU A 39 5.39 -0.10 3.59
CA LEU A 39 5.97 0.27 2.30
C LEU A 39 5.96 -0.91 1.31
N LEU A 40 6.16 -2.13 1.79
CA LEU A 40 6.37 -3.32 0.94
C LEU A 40 5.13 -4.20 0.78
N HIS A 41 4.02 -3.91 1.47
CA HIS A 41 2.88 -4.85 1.53
C HIS A 41 2.26 -5.20 0.17
N ASP A 42 2.32 -4.29 -0.80
CA ASP A 42 1.83 -4.49 -2.17
C ASP A 42 2.95 -4.79 -3.17
N ALA A 43 4.17 -5.11 -2.71
CA ALA A 43 5.31 -5.34 -3.60
C ALA A 43 5.13 -6.53 -4.56
N SER A 44 4.29 -7.51 -4.19
CA SER A 44 3.92 -8.61 -5.09
C SER A 44 3.25 -8.14 -6.39
N GLU A 45 2.57 -7.00 -6.35
CA GLU A 45 1.86 -6.45 -7.50
C GLU A 45 2.79 -6.05 -8.66
N ALA A 46 4.08 -5.84 -8.38
CA ALA A 46 5.08 -5.66 -9.43
C ALA A 46 5.20 -6.89 -10.36
N TYR A 47 4.77 -8.06 -9.88
CA TYR A 47 4.85 -9.33 -10.61
C TYR A 47 3.49 -9.81 -11.13
N ILE A 48 2.41 -9.57 -10.38
CA ILE A 48 1.09 -10.15 -10.64
C ILE A 48 -0.02 -9.11 -10.82
N ALA A 49 0.31 -7.84 -10.87
CA ALA A 49 -0.60 -6.70 -10.99
C ALA A 49 -1.54 -6.48 -9.79
N ASP A 50 -2.16 -5.31 -9.77
CA ASP A 50 -3.19 -4.93 -8.79
C ASP A 50 -4.55 -5.47 -9.24
N ILE A 51 -5.16 -6.33 -8.44
CA ILE A 51 -6.52 -6.85 -8.65
C ILE A 51 -7.46 -6.19 -7.66
N ILE A 52 -8.53 -5.61 -8.15
CA ILE A 52 -9.52 -4.92 -7.31
C ILE A 52 -10.21 -5.89 -6.34
N ARG A 53 -10.48 -5.44 -5.12
CA ARG A 53 -11.03 -6.27 -4.03
C ARG A 53 -12.31 -7.02 -4.39
N PRO A 54 -13.31 -6.45 -5.12
CA PRO A 54 -14.52 -7.19 -5.46
C PRO A 54 -14.29 -8.45 -6.29
N VAL A 55 -13.19 -8.52 -7.05
CA VAL A 55 -12.84 -9.67 -7.90
C VAL A 55 -11.89 -10.64 -7.19
N LYS A 56 -11.01 -10.11 -6.34
CA LYS A 56 -9.92 -10.85 -5.70
C LYS A 56 -10.36 -12.16 -5.00
N PRO A 57 -11.45 -12.19 -4.21
CA PRO A 57 -11.87 -13.42 -3.52
C PRO A 57 -12.26 -14.56 -4.45
N TYR A 58 -12.59 -14.27 -5.72
CA TYR A 58 -12.95 -15.30 -6.71
C TYR A 58 -11.73 -15.85 -7.47
N LEU A 59 -10.55 -15.32 -7.23
CA LEU A 59 -9.30 -15.73 -7.85
C LEU A 59 -8.43 -16.49 -6.84
N THR A 60 -8.81 -17.73 -6.51
CA THR A 60 -8.14 -18.52 -5.47
C THR A 60 -6.66 -18.73 -5.75
N ASN A 61 -6.30 -19.07 -7.00
CA ASN A 61 -4.90 -19.22 -7.41
C ASN A 61 -4.10 -17.92 -7.29
N TYR A 62 -4.74 -16.79 -7.55
CA TYR A 62 -4.11 -15.48 -7.40
C TYR A 62 -3.67 -15.23 -5.94
N LEU A 63 -4.55 -15.51 -4.98
CA LEU A 63 -4.24 -15.31 -3.56
C LEU A 63 -3.09 -16.20 -3.09
N GLU A 64 -3.06 -17.45 -3.54
CA GLU A 64 -1.95 -18.37 -3.23
C GLU A 64 -0.62 -17.86 -3.80
N ILE A 65 -0.62 -17.41 -5.04
CA ILE A 65 0.57 -16.85 -5.71
C ILE A 65 1.03 -15.56 -5.01
N GLU A 66 0.09 -14.68 -4.68
CA GLU A 66 0.37 -13.45 -3.94
C GLU A 66 1.04 -13.75 -2.61
N ASP A 67 0.51 -14.69 -1.83
CA ASP A 67 1.08 -15.09 -0.54
C ASP A 67 2.48 -15.68 -0.68
N GLN A 68 2.71 -16.50 -1.71
CA GLN A 68 4.03 -17.07 -1.98
C GLN A 68 5.06 -15.98 -2.33
N ILE A 69 4.69 -15.06 -3.21
CA ILE A 69 5.58 -13.95 -3.59
C ILE A 69 5.87 -13.07 -2.39
N MET A 70 4.84 -12.70 -1.60
CA MET A 70 5.05 -11.89 -0.40
C MET A 70 5.91 -12.59 0.64
N SER A 71 5.77 -13.90 0.80
CA SER A 71 6.64 -14.67 1.70
C SER A 71 8.11 -14.56 1.32
N VAL A 72 8.42 -14.62 0.02
CA VAL A 72 9.78 -14.43 -0.49
C VAL A 72 10.26 -13.00 -0.24
N ILE A 73 9.42 -12.01 -0.47
CA ILE A 73 9.74 -10.60 -0.24
C ILE A 73 10.02 -10.35 1.25
N TRP A 74 9.13 -10.78 2.14
CA TRP A 74 9.34 -10.64 3.58
C TRP A 74 10.67 -11.28 4.02
N GLN A 75 10.95 -12.49 3.54
CA GLN A 75 12.19 -13.20 3.85
C GLN A 75 13.43 -12.45 3.32
N HIS A 76 13.35 -11.94 2.09
CA HIS A 76 14.46 -11.20 1.49
C HIS A 76 14.86 -9.96 2.31
N PHE A 77 13.88 -9.24 2.82
CA PHE A 77 14.12 -8.05 3.65
C PHE A 77 14.20 -8.37 5.15
N GLN A 78 14.26 -9.64 5.51
CA GLN A 78 14.36 -10.11 6.90
C GLN A 78 13.22 -9.60 7.79
N LEU A 79 12.04 -9.48 7.22
CA LEU A 79 10.82 -9.07 7.89
C LEU A 79 10.06 -10.30 8.41
N GLU A 80 10.38 -10.72 9.62
CA GLU A 80 9.61 -11.72 10.34
C GLU A 80 8.47 -11.04 11.09
N LEU A 81 7.29 -11.04 10.48
CA LEU A 81 6.11 -10.38 11.04
C LEU A 81 5.25 -11.37 11.84
N THR A 82 4.88 -10.98 13.05
CA THR A 82 3.89 -11.72 13.83
C THR A 82 2.49 -11.56 13.23
N PRO A 83 1.51 -12.45 13.57
CA PRO A 83 0.12 -12.24 13.14
C PRO A 83 -0.44 -10.87 13.51
N GLU A 84 -0.06 -10.33 14.68
CA GLU A 84 -0.49 -9.00 15.12
C GLU A 84 0.12 -7.88 14.28
N GLU A 85 1.39 -8.04 13.88
CA GLU A 85 2.06 -7.08 13.00
C GLU A 85 1.48 -7.10 11.58
N HIS A 86 1.07 -8.26 11.07
CA HIS A 86 0.33 -8.37 9.81
C HIS A 86 -1.02 -7.64 9.90
N LYS A 87 -1.74 -7.76 11.00
CA LYS A 87 -2.99 -7.01 11.20
C LYS A 87 -2.77 -5.50 11.20
N LYS A 88 -1.67 -5.03 11.76
CA LYS A 88 -1.34 -3.59 11.82
C LYS A 88 -1.16 -2.98 10.44
N TRP A 89 -0.33 -3.56 9.58
CA TRP A 89 -0.15 -2.98 8.24
C TRP A 89 -1.42 -3.11 7.39
N LYS A 90 -2.19 -4.19 7.55
CA LYS A 90 -3.48 -4.35 6.88
C LYS A 90 -4.47 -3.27 7.31
N GLN A 91 -4.48 -2.90 8.58
CA GLN A 91 -5.31 -1.82 9.09
C GLN A 91 -4.97 -0.49 8.40
N ILE A 92 -3.69 -0.16 8.28
CA ILE A 92 -3.27 1.05 7.56
C ILE A 92 -3.66 0.99 6.09
N ASP A 93 -3.44 -0.14 5.42
CA ASP A 93 -3.88 -0.33 4.03
C ASP A 93 -5.38 -0.04 3.88
N ASP A 94 -6.21 -0.59 4.75
CA ASP A 94 -7.67 -0.38 4.74
C ASP A 94 -8.04 1.09 5.01
N GLU A 95 -7.39 1.74 5.94
CA GLU A 95 -7.67 3.13 6.30
C GLU A 95 -7.20 4.12 5.23
N ILE A 96 -6.07 3.86 4.59
CA ILE A 96 -5.62 4.64 3.42
C ILE A 96 -6.57 4.42 2.24
N LEU A 97 -6.97 3.18 1.97
CA LEU A 97 -7.96 2.88 0.93
C LEU A 97 -9.27 3.64 1.16
N ASP A 98 -9.73 3.75 2.39
CA ASP A 98 -10.95 4.49 2.74
C ASP A 98 -10.83 5.97 2.32
N SER A 99 -9.69 6.58 2.55
CA SER A 99 -9.38 7.95 2.11
C SER A 99 -9.24 8.05 0.58
N GLU A 100 -8.65 7.06 -0.08
CA GLU A 100 -8.53 6.98 -1.54
C GLU A 100 -9.92 6.89 -2.21
N LEU A 101 -10.80 6.06 -1.65
CA LEU A 101 -12.18 5.92 -2.14
C LEU A 101 -12.91 7.27 -2.07
N LYS A 102 -12.80 7.97 -0.95
CA LYS A 102 -13.39 9.30 -0.77
C LYS A 102 -12.90 10.29 -1.80
N GLU A 103 -11.60 10.31 -2.05
CA GLU A 103 -10.93 11.34 -2.84
C GLU A 103 -11.02 11.10 -4.35
N MET A 104 -10.94 9.83 -4.80
CA MET A 104 -10.65 9.51 -6.19
C MET A 104 -11.72 8.66 -6.90
N PHE A 105 -12.61 8.01 -6.16
CA PHE A 105 -13.63 7.15 -6.78
C PHE A 105 -14.95 7.90 -6.96
N SER A 106 -15.55 7.77 -8.14
CA SER A 106 -16.87 8.36 -8.38
C SER A 106 -17.95 7.68 -7.53
N GLY A 107 -18.88 8.47 -7.02
CA GLY A 107 -19.96 7.96 -6.16
C GLY A 107 -19.59 7.80 -4.68
N GLU A 108 -18.34 8.06 -4.30
CA GLU A 108 -17.87 7.94 -2.91
C GLU A 108 -17.67 9.29 -2.19
N ALA A 109 -18.15 10.38 -2.79
CA ALA A 109 -17.96 11.74 -2.26
C ALA A 109 -18.54 11.94 -0.85
N GLU A 110 -19.60 11.20 -0.50
CA GLU A 110 -20.25 11.26 0.81
C GLU A 110 -19.60 10.34 1.86
N ARG A 111 -18.58 9.55 1.48
CA ARG A 111 -17.86 8.68 2.40
C ARG A 111 -17.17 9.49 3.48
N ILE A 112 -17.23 9.02 4.72
CA ILE A 112 -16.53 9.60 5.86
C ILE A 112 -15.36 8.66 6.22
N PRO A 113 -14.14 8.95 5.77
CA PRO A 113 -13.01 8.06 6.02
C PRO A 113 -12.56 8.13 7.47
N VAL A 114 -11.90 7.06 7.92
CA VAL A 114 -11.23 7.04 9.23
C VAL A 114 -10.18 8.15 9.28
N PRO A 115 -10.13 8.97 10.36
CA PRO A 115 -9.12 10.01 10.48
C PRO A 115 -7.69 9.44 10.48
N LEU A 116 -6.82 10.05 9.69
CA LEU A 116 -5.40 9.71 9.61
C LEU A 116 -4.56 10.71 10.39
N ARG A 117 -3.35 10.31 10.75
CA ARG A 117 -2.35 11.19 11.40
C ARG A 117 -1.42 11.87 10.41
N SER A 118 -1.33 11.33 9.19
CA SER A 118 -0.61 11.94 8.07
C SER A 118 -1.57 12.61 7.11
N THR A 119 -1.03 13.32 6.14
CA THR A 119 -1.79 13.85 5.00
C THR A 119 -1.34 13.10 3.75
N PRO A 120 -2.10 12.10 3.29
CA PRO A 120 -1.73 11.34 2.09
C PRO A 120 -1.64 12.25 0.86
N ASP A 121 -0.69 11.95 -0.01
CA ASP A 121 -0.56 12.60 -1.31
C ASP A 121 -1.33 11.79 -2.35
N PHE A 122 -2.42 12.36 -2.87
CA PHE A 122 -3.25 11.77 -3.92
C PHE A 122 -3.09 12.50 -5.27
N SER A 123 -2.09 13.36 -5.39
CA SER A 123 -1.82 14.09 -6.63
C SER A 123 -1.23 13.18 -7.72
N GLU A 124 -1.41 13.57 -8.97
CA GLU A 124 -0.68 12.96 -10.06
C GLU A 124 0.79 13.42 -10.01
N ARG A 125 1.69 12.46 -9.91
CA ARG A 125 3.13 12.72 -9.84
C ARG A 125 3.85 11.97 -10.94
N PRO A 126 4.94 12.53 -11.51
CA PRO A 126 5.79 11.82 -12.44
C PRO A 126 6.28 10.49 -11.84
N HIS A 127 6.24 9.42 -12.62
CA HIS A 127 6.59 8.07 -12.16
C HIS A 127 8.01 8.01 -11.58
N GLY A 128 8.97 8.70 -12.21
CA GLY A 128 10.34 8.72 -11.75
C GLY A 128 10.50 9.34 -10.36
N GLU A 129 9.74 10.39 -10.06
CA GLU A 129 9.77 11.03 -8.74
C GLU A 129 9.22 10.09 -7.65
N VAL A 130 8.12 9.40 -7.94
CA VAL A 130 7.52 8.44 -7.00
C VAL A 130 8.47 7.26 -6.77
N GLU A 131 9.10 6.74 -7.83
CA GLU A 131 10.09 5.67 -7.73
C GLU A 131 11.28 6.09 -6.88
N GLU A 132 11.85 7.27 -7.12
CA GLU A 132 12.97 7.81 -6.34
C GLU A 132 12.61 7.97 -4.87
N GLU A 133 11.43 8.48 -4.57
CA GLU A 133 10.96 8.62 -3.20
C GLU A 133 10.75 7.27 -2.52
N PHE A 134 10.17 6.31 -3.21
CA PHE A 134 9.99 4.95 -2.69
C PHE A 134 11.34 4.32 -2.34
N ILE A 135 12.31 4.40 -3.25
CA ILE A 135 13.66 3.87 -3.04
C ILE A 135 14.33 4.55 -1.85
N ARG A 136 14.25 5.87 -1.77
CA ARG A 136 14.83 6.66 -0.66
C ARG A 136 14.27 6.23 0.68
N ILE A 137 12.94 6.09 0.80
CA ILE A 137 12.30 5.64 2.03
C ILE A 137 12.74 4.21 2.38
N ALA A 138 12.77 3.32 1.39
CA ALA A 138 13.22 1.94 1.59
C ALA A 138 14.67 1.89 2.09
N GLU A 139 15.58 2.64 1.50
CA GLU A 139 16.99 2.73 1.89
C GLU A 139 17.14 3.25 3.32
N GLU A 140 16.42 4.29 3.70
CA GLU A 140 16.41 4.82 5.07
C GLU A 140 15.94 3.77 6.08
N LEU A 141 14.93 2.98 5.73
CA LEU A 141 14.39 1.93 6.61
C LEU A 141 15.27 0.68 6.68
N LEU A 142 16.04 0.39 5.64
CA LEU A 142 16.94 -0.78 5.60
C LEU A 142 18.33 -0.52 6.22
N ASN A 143 18.71 0.73 6.36
CA ASN A 143 19.95 1.16 6.98
C ASN A 143 19.71 1.56 8.45
#